data_4c39ff6fd743617f365bc83b581d51b8
#
_entry.id   4c39ff6fd743617f365bc83b581d51b8
#
_cell.length_a   1.000
_cell.length_b   1.000
_cell.length_c   1.000
_cell.angle_alpha   90.00
_cell.angle_beta   90.00
_cell.angle_gamma   90.00
#
_symmetry.space_group_name_H-M   'P 1'
#
loop_
_entity.id
_entity.type
_entity.pdbx_description
1 polymer ?
#
loop_
_entity_poly.entity_id
_entity_poly.type
_entity_poly.pdbx_seq_one_letter_code
_entity_poly.pdbx_strand_id
1 'polypeptide(L)'
;MKKQQICILGSTGSIGTQALDVVRQHRDRYEIYCLTAHRQVELLAQQAREFQPAAVVIADETRYEALKALLADAPDIKVYAGAAALEQIVTADPIDMVLAAMVGFAGLLPTINAIKARKKICLANKETLVVAGQLICDLARQHHVPILPVDSEHSAIFQSLVGDADASIEKILLTCSGGPFRHFTPGQLQHVTAADALKHPTWHMGDKITIDSATLMNKGFEVIEAKWLFGVEASQIEVLIHPQSIVHSGVQFVDGSVKAQLGVPDMRLPIQYAFSFPERLSLKGDRLNLFAQQKLEFFKPDMQRFPCLGLAYEAIQRGGNMPCALNAANEVVNEAFRNNRCAFPDMARTIEATMAKTTFDALPSLEALLQTDAEARAIARGLLGAMK
;
A
#
# COMPACT_ATOMS: atom_id res chain seq x y z
N MET A 1 21.55 -12.74 -19.58
CA MET A 1 21.70 -11.80 -18.45
C MET A 1 21.49 -12.57 -17.16
N LYS A 2 22.10 -12.15 -16.04
CA LYS A 2 21.80 -12.73 -14.73
C LYS A 2 20.36 -12.37 -14.38
N LYS A 3 19.54 -13.32 -13.94
CA LYS A 3 18.17 -13.06 -13.48
C LYS A 3 18.21 -12.27 -12.18
N GLN A 4 17.26 -11.35 -12.02
CA GLN A 4 17.09 -10.61 -10.77
C GLN A 4 16.36 -11.48 -9.73
N GLN A 5 16.92 -11.54 -8.53
CA GLN A 5 16.40 -12.32 -7.41
C GLN A 5 15.40 -11.47 -6.61
N ILE A 6 14.16 -11.94 -6.50
CA ILE A 6 13.06 -11.20 -5.86
C ILE A 6 12.67 -11.87 -4.55
N CYS A 7 12.57 -11.07 -3.49
CA CYS A 7 11.84 -11.42 -2.27
C CYS A 7 10.45 -10.78 -2.28
N ILE A 8 9.39 -11.58 -2.12
CA ILE A 8 8.01 -11.09 -2.05
C ILE A 8 7.50 -11.19 -0.63
N LEU A 9 7.33 -10.04 0.02
CA LEU A 9 6.68 -9.94 1.31
C LEU A 9 5.16 -9.92 1.11
N GLY A 10 4.47 -10.99 1.50
CA GLY A 10 3.03 -11.13 1.32
C GLY A 10 2.61 -11.74 -0.04
N SER A 11 3.27 -12.82 -0.46
CA SER A 11 3.06 -13.48 -1.76
C SER A 11 1.66 -14.05 -1.98
N THR A 12 0.95 -14.38 -0.90
CA THR A 12 -0.41 -14.93 -0.95
C THR A 12 -1.52 -13.86 -0.99
N GLY A 13 -1.15 -12.58 -0.85
CA GLY A 13 -2.07 -11.45 -0.97
C GLY A 13 -2.36 -11.07 -2.44
N SER A 14 -3.28 -10.11 -2.63
CA SER A 14 -3.69 -9.65 -3.98
C SER A 14 -2.51 -9.15 -4.82
N ILE A 15 -1.61 -8.36 -4.25
CA ILE A 15 -0.42 -7.85 -4.95
C ILE A 15 0.59 -8.98 -5.19
N GLY A 16 0.83 -9.82 -4.18
CA GLY A 16 1.80 -10.92 -4.28
C GLY A 16 1.45 -11.93 -5.35
N THR A 17 0.18 -12.33 -5.47
CA THR A 17 -0.29 -13.26 -6.51
C THR A 17 -0.15 -12.67 -7.91
N GLN A 18 -0.45 -11.39 -8.09
CA GLN A 18 -0.27 -10.68 -9.36
C GLN A 18 1.21 -10.46 -9.69
N ALA A 19 2.07 -10.25 -8.68
CA ALA A 19 3.51 -10.19 -8.87
C ALA A 19 4.08 -11.53 -9.37
N LEU A 20 3.60 -12.64 -8.82
CA LEU A 20 3.95 -13.97 -9.30
C LEU A 20 3.48 -14.21 -10.75
N ASP A 21 2.33 -13.65 -11.16
CA ASP A 21 1.89 -13.69 -12.55
C ASP A 21 2.84 -12.90 -13.49
N VAL A 22 3.33 -11.75 -13.04
CA VAL A 22 4.37 -10.99 -13.76
C VAL A 22 5.66 -11.80 -13.88
N VAL A 23 6.14 -12.40 -12.79
CA VAL A 23 7.33 -13.26 -12.80
C VAL A 23 7.16 -14.45 -13.75
N ARG A 24 5.97 -15.07 -13.76
CA ARG A 24 5.60 -16.19 -14.63
C ARG A 24 5.73 -15.84 -16.12
N GLN A 25 5.39 -14.58 -16.49
CA GLN A 25 5.49 -14.06 -17.83
C GLN A 25 6.95 -13.72 -18.25
N HIS A 26 7.85 -13.52 -17.28
CA HIS A 26 9.23 -13.07 -17.50
C HIS A 26 10.26 -13.91 -16.72
N ARG A 27 10.12 -15.24 -16.76
CA ARG A 27 11.04 -16.19 -16.09
C ARG A 27 12.48 -16.15 -16.63
N ASP A 28 12.69 -15.54 -17.77
CA ASP A 28 14.01 -15.26 -18.33
C ASP A 28 14.73 -14.10 -17.61
N ARG A 29 14.00 -13.23 -16.94
CA ARG A 29 14.51 -12.02 -16.27
C ARG A 29 14.48 -12.11 -14.75
N TYR A 30 13.50 -12.81 -14.18
CA TYR A 30 13.22 -12.85 -12.75
C TYR A 30 13.25 -14.25 -12.18
N GLU A 31 13.69 -14.35 -10.93
CA GLU A 31 13.69 -15.55 -10.13
C GLU A 31 13.25 -15.20 -8.69
N ILE A 32 12.48 -16.08 -8.09
CA ILE A 32 12.02 -15.88 -6.72
C ILE A 32 13.05 -16.46 -5.75
N TYR A 33 13.63 -15.61 -4.93
CA TYR A 33 14.50 -16.04 -3.82
C TYR A 33 13.70 -16.41 -2.58
N CYS A 34 12.68 -15.60 -2.22
CA CYS A 34 11.88 -15.84 -1.03
C CYS A 34 10.42 -15.46 -1.25
N LEU A 35 9.52 -16.28 -0.71
CA LEU A 35 8.08 -16.00 -0.60
C LEU A 35 7.68 -15.94 0.87
N THR A 36 6.81 -15.00 1.24
CA THR A 36 6.30 -14.93 2.60
C THR A 36 4.77 -14.84 2.62
N ALA A 37 4.17 -15.38 3.68
CA ALA A 37 2.73 -15.25 3.95
C ALA A 37 2.47 -15.08 5.45
N HIS A 38 1.27 -14.60 5.81
CA HIS A 38 0.88 -14.51 7.22
C HIS A 38 0.41 -15.88 7.76
N ARG A 39 -0.67 -16.45 7.16
CA ARG A 39 -1.31 -17.68 7.63
C ARG A 39 -1.64 -18.70 6.54
N GLN A 40 -1.60 -18.31 5.27
CA GLN A 40 -2.06 -19.14 4.14
C GLN A 40 -0.98 -20.15 3.75
N VAL A 41 -0.85 -21.24 4.50
CA VAL A 41 0.21 -22.25 4.31
C VAL A 41 0.03 -23.03 3.02
N GLU A 42 -1.20 -23.38 2.65
CA GLU A 42 -1.50 -24.17 1.44
C GLU A 42 -1.11 -23.42 0.16
N LEU A 43 -1.55 -22.16 0.05
CA LEU A 43 -1.21 -21.32 -1.09
C LEU A 43 0.29 -21.02 -1.14
N LEU A 44 0.92 -20.74 0.01
CA LEU A 44 2.37 -20.52 0.08
C LEU A 44 3.15 -21.77 -0.37
N ALA A 45 2.75 -22.96 0.07
CA ALA A 45 3.37 -24.21 -0.37
C ALA A 45 3.18 -24.47 -1.87
N GLN A 46 1.99 -24.16 -2.42
CA GLN A 46 1.74 -24.26 -3.87
C GLN A 46 2.65 -23.30 -4.65
N GLN A 47 2.76 -22.04 -4.22
CA GLN A 47 3.64 -21.05 -4.82
C GLN A 47 5.12 -21.49 -4.73
N ALA A 48 5.53 -22.02 -3.57
CA ALA A 48 6.88 -22.52 -3.36
C ALA A 48 7.23 -23.67 -4.33
N ARG A 49 6.33 -24.63 -4.54
CA ARG A 49 6.55 -25.71 -5.53
C ARG A 49 6.64 -25.19 -6.97
N GLU A 50 5.86 -24.16 -7.32
CA GLU A 50 5.89 -23.60 -8.67
C GLU A 50 7.15 -22.79 -8.96
N PHE A 51 7.58 -21.96 -8.01
CA PHE A 51 8.67 -21.00 -8.20
C PHE A 51 10.02 -21.46 -7.65
N GLN A 52 10.04 -22.55 -6.87
CA GLN A 52 11.25 -23.13 -6.27
C GLN A 52 12.16 -22.09 -5.60
N PRO A 53 11.64 -21.29 -4.64
CA PRO A 53 12.45 -20.29 -3.96
C PRO A 53 13.48 -20.97 -3.04
N ALA A 54 14.57 -20.24 -2.72
CA ALA A 54 15.53 -20.71 -1.71
C ALA A 54 14.91 -20.78 -0.30
N ALA A 55 13.89 -19.95 -0.01
CA ALA A 55 13.25 -19.92 1.29
C ALA A 55 11.77 -19.49 1.21
N VAL A 56 11.01 -19.95 2.20
CA VAL A 56 9.67 -19.44 2.51
C VAL A 56 9.58 -19.02 3.98
N VAL A 57 8.80 -18.00 4.28
CA VAL A 57 8.57 -17.54 5.66
C VAL A 57 7.09 -17.43 5.95
N ILE A 58 6.62 -18.06 7.03
CA ILE A 58 5.27 -17.89 7.54
C ILE A 58 5.29 -16.99 8.78
N ALA A 59 4.57 -15.86 8.76
CA ALA A 59 4.62 -14.89 9.86
C ALA A 59 3.97 -15.41 11.16
N ASP A 60 2.89 -16.21 11.04
CA ASP A 60 2.26 -16.87 12.17
C ASP A 60 3.04 -18.15 12.52
N GLU A 61 3.83 -18.09 13.59
CA GLU A 61 4.68 -19.19 14.08
C GLU A 61 3.89 -20.47 14.36
N THR A 62 2.61 -20.36 14.72
CA THR A 62 1.73 -21.53 14.96
C THR A 62 1.49 -22.36 13.70
N ARG A 63 1.81 -21.81 12.53
CA ARG A 63 1.66 -22.47 11.22
C ARG A 63 2.96 -23.10 10.70
N TYR A 64 4.06 -22.98 11.43
CA TYR A 64 5.37 -23.46 10.99
C TYR A 64 5.37 -24.96 10.65
N GLU A 65 4.92 -25.81 11.58
CA GLU A 65 4.92 -27.26 11.36
C GLU A 65 4.01 -27.69 10.21
N ALA A 66 2.86 -27.02 10.04
CA ALA A 66 1.97 -27.27 8.92
C ALA A 66 2.63 -26.95 7.56
N LEU A 67 3.32 -25.79 7.46
CA LEU A 67 4.03 -25.42 6.24
C LEU A 67 5.20 -26.37 5.95
N LYS A 68 5.96 -26.75 6.98
CA LYS A 68 7.08 -27.69 6.86
C LYS A 68 6.62 -29.07 6.40
N ALA A 69 5.50 -29.56 6.94
CA ALA A 69 4.90 -30.84 6.51
C ALA A 69 4.45 -30.77 5.04
N LEU A 70 3.83 -29.65 4.61
CA LEU A 70 3.43 -29.46 3.22
C LEU A 70 4.62 -29.41 2.24
N LEU A 71 5.81 -29.02 2.67
CA LEU A 71 7.01 -28.92 1.85
C LEU A 71 8.02 -30.05 2.10
N ALA A 72 7.61 -31.14 2.75
CA ALA A 72 8.48 -32.28 3.04
C ALA A 72 9.04 -32.95 1.76
N ASP A 73 8.33 -32.84 0.63
CA ASP A 73 8.72 -33.30 -0.70
C ASP A 73 9.66 -32.32 -1.48
N ALA A 74 9.95 -31.14 -0.89
CA ALA A 74 10.80 -30.11 -1.48
C ALA A 74 11.91 -29.67 -0.48
N PRO A 75 12.86 -30.58 -0.14
CA PRO A 75 13.83 -30.37 0.93
C PRO A 75 14.82 -29.22 0.69
N ASP A 76 14.99 -28.76 -0.56
CA ASP A 76 15.85 -27.66 -0.91
C ASP A 76 15.26 -26.29 -0.51
N ILE A 77 13.96 -26.21 -0.26
CA ILE A 77 13.27 -24.99 0.17
C ILE A 77 13.36 -24.87 1.70
N LYS A 78 14.06 -23.87 2.17
CA LYS A 78 14.17 -23.60 3.61
C LYS A 78 12.89 -22.96 4.13
N VAL A 79 12.37 -23.48 5.26
CA VAL A 79 11.14 -22.99 5.89
C VAL A 79 11.51 -22.25 7.17
N TYR A 80 11.02 -21.01 7.28
CA TYR A 80 11.20 -20.17 8.48
C TYR A 80 9.85 -19.64 8.97
N ALA A 81 9.80 -19.16 10.22
CA ALA A 81 8.61 -18.58 10.81
C ALA A 81 8.91 -17.37 11.69
N GLY A 82 7.88 -16.53 11.89
CA GLY A 82 7.89 -15.41 12.81
C GLY A 82 8.38 -14.09 12.22
N ALA A 83 8.17 -13.01 13.00
CA ALA A 83 8.52 -11.65 12.61
C ALA A 83 10.03 -11.48 12.40
N ALA A 84 10.84 -12.04 13.30
CA ALA A 84 12.30 -11.97 13.18
C ALA A 84 12.83 -12.61 11.89
N ALA A 85 12.22 -13.72 11.44
CA ALA A 85 12.58 -14.35 10.18
C ALA A 85 12.21 -13.47 8.97
N LEU A 86 11.08 -12.74 9.01
CA LEU A 86 10.71 -11.77 7.98
C LEU A 86 11.71 -10.60 7.90
N GLU A 87 12.15 -10.10 9.04
CA GLU A 87 13.11 -9.01 9.11
C GLU A 87 14.51 -9.44 8.64
N GLN A 88 14.89 -10.67 8.91
CA GLN A 88 16.20 -11.21 8.54
C GLN A 88 16.27 -11.61 7.06
N ILE A 89 15.24 -12.26 6.53
CA ILE A 89 15.29 -12.83 5.16
C ILE A 89 15.51 -11.75 4.08
N VAL A 90 14.96 -10.56 4.27
CA VAL A 90 15.11 -9.45 3.31
C VAL A 90 16.53 -8.92 3.19
N THR A 91 17.42 -9.29 4.12
CA THR A 91 18.83 -8.87 4.10
C THR A 91 19.74 -9.87 3.38
N ALA A 92 19.23 -11.01 2.93
CA ALA A 92 20.03 -12.05 2.29
C ALA A 92 20.74 -11.52 1.02
N ASP A 93 22.04 -11.79 0.92
CA ASP A 93 22.92 -11.26 -0.14
C ASP A 93 22.39 -11.48 -1.56
N PRO A 94 21.86 -12.68 -1.93
CA PRO A 94 21.40 -12.92 -3.29
C PRO A 94 20.22 -12.06 -3.75
N ILE A 95 19.45 -11.48 -2.84
CA ILE A 95 18.25 -10.68 -3.17
C ILE A 95 18.69 -9.38 -3.84
N ASP A 96 18.16 -9.10 -5.04
CA ASP A 96 18.36 -7.85 -5.76
C ASP A 96 17.24 -6.84 -5.42
N MET A 97 16.00 -7.32 -5.28
CA MET A 97 14.85 -6.46 -4.95
C MET A 97 13.85 -7.11 -3.99
N VAL A 98 13.15 -6.27 -3.24
CA VAL A 98 12.08 -6.66 -2.32
C VAL A 98 10.77 -6.02 -2.77
N LEU A 99 9.76 -6.84 -3.02
CA LEU A 99 8.38 -6.37 -3.14
C LEU A 99 7.76 -6.31 -1.74
N ALA A 100 7.57 -5.10 -1.22
CA ALA A 100 6.93 -4.86 0.06
C ALA A 100 5.41 -4.80 -0.11
N ALA A 101 4.73 -5.96 0.00
CA ALA A 101 3.29 -6.11 -0.20
C ALA A 101 2.55 -6.66 1.02
N MET A 102 3.13 -6.49 2.21
CA MET A 102 2.45 -6.73 3.48
C MET A 102 1.40 -5.65 3.73
N VAL A 103 0.37 -5.98 4.50
CA VAL A 103 -0.71 -5.03 4.82
C VAL A 103 -0.41 -4.34 6.15
N GLY A 104 -0.61 -3.02 6.21
CA GLY A 104 -0.54 -2.24 7.43
C GLY A 104 0.87 -2.06 7.98
N PHE A 105 0.94 -1.79 9.28
CA PHE A 105 2.16 -1.47 10.01
C PHE A 105 3.26 -2.56 9.93
N ALA A 106 2.86 -3.84 9.78
CA ALA A 106 3.78 -4.99 9.82
C ALA A 106 4.87 -4.96 8.71
N GLY A 107 4.66 -4.19 7.63
CA GLY A 107 5.65 -4.03 6.56
C GLY A 107 6.81 -3.09 6.88
N LEU A 108 6.75 -2.30 7.97
CA LEU A 108 7.71 -1.24 8.26
C LEU A 108 9.12 -1.79 8.53
N LEU A 109 9.28 -2.66 9.52
CA LEU A 109 10.61 -3.17 9.93
C LEU A 109 11.29 -3.99 8.82
N PRO A 110 10.62 -4.93 8.13
CA PRO A 110 11.22 -5.60 6.99
C PRO A 110 11.67 -4.63 5.87
N THR A 111 10.91 -3.57 5.60
CA THR A 111 11.29 -2.56 4.61
C THR A 111 12.52 -1.77 5.04
N ILE A 112 12.61 -1.35 6.30
CA ILE A 112 13.79 -0.69 6.87
C ILE A 112 15.03 -1.58 6.71
N ASN A 113 14.92 -2.87 7.07
CA ASN A 113 16.05 -3.80 7.00
C ASN A 113 16.48 -4.07 5.55
N ALA A 114 15.54 -4.16 4.61
CA ALA A 114 15.82 -4.27 3.18
C ALA A 114 16.57 -3.03 2.65
N ILE A 115 16.18 -1.81 3.06
CA ILE A 115 16.86 -0.56 2.68
C ILE A 115 18.30 -0.56 3.24
N LYS A 116 18.48 -0.89 4.53
CA LYS A 116 19.81 -0.98 5.17
C LYS A 116 20.70 -2.01 4.48
N ALA A 117 20.13 -3.10 3.98
CA ALA A 117 20.81 -4.12 3.18
C ALA A 117 20.96 -3.75 1.69
N ARG A 118 20.64 -2.50 1.31
CA ARG A 118 20.77 -1.95 -0.05
C ARG A 118 19.98 -2.71 -1.11
N LYS A 119 18.82 -3.27 -0.76
CA LYS A 119 17.93 -3.93 -1.71
C LYS A 119 17.01 -2.89 -2.35
N LYS A 120 16.80 -2.98 -3.69
CA LYS A 120 15.80 -2.18 -4.41
C LYS A 120 14.42 -2.45 -3.81
N ILE A 121 13.66 -1.40 -3.49
CA ILE A 121 12.32 -1.53 -2.91
C ILE A 121 11.26 -1.28 -3.98
N CYS A 122 10.38 -2.27 -4.21
CA CYS A 122 9.13 -2.11 -4.94
C CYS A 122 8.01 -2.00 -3.89
N LEU A 123 7.55 -0.76 -3.63
CA LEU A 123 6.69 -0.45 -2.49
C LEU A 123 5.22 -0.52 -2.86
N ALA A 124 4.51 -1.52 -2.34
CA ALA A 124 3.05 -1.64 -2.40
C ALA A 124 2.38 -1.36 -1.04
N ASN A 125 3.15 -1.46 0.05
CA ASN A 125 2.69 -1.17 1.42
C ASN A 125 2.82 0.32 1.70
N LYS A 126 1.79 1.09 1.37
CA LYS A 126 1.76 2.55 1.58
C LYS A 126 1.87 2.96 3.04
N GLU A 127 1.38 2.12 3.95
CA GLU A 127 1.43 2.36 5.39
C GLU A 127 2.85 2.57 5.90
N THR A 128 3.85 1.97 5.25
CA THR A 128 5.27 2.21 5.56
C THR A 128 5.64 3.70 5.44
N LEU A 129 5.21 4.38 4.38
CA LEU A 129 5.45 5.82 4.21
C LEU A 129 4.49 6.68 5.02
N VAL A 130 3.27 6.21 5.26
CA VAL A 130 2.33 6.90 6.16
C VAL A 130 2.90 6.98 7.57
N VAL A 131 3.38 5.86 8.10
CA VAL A 131 3.87 5.77 9.48
C VAL A 131 5.23 6.45 9.66
N ALA A 132 6.15 6.24 8.74
CA ALA A 132 7.56 6.58 8.91
C ALA A 132 8.18 7.23 7.67
N GLY A 133 7.42 8.01 6.91
CA GLY A 133 7.83 8.51 5.59
C GLY A 133 9.16 9.26 5.60
N GLN A 134 9.38 10.18 6.56
CA GLN A 134 10.66 10.90 6.70
C GLN A 134 11.80 9.92 6.92
N LEU A 135 11.67 9.02 7.90
CA LEU A 135 12.69 8.03 8.24
C LEU A 135 13.03 7.13 7.05
N ILE A 136 12.00 6.63 6.35
CA ILE A 136 12.19 5.74 5.19
C ILE A 136 12.90 6.46 4.04
N CYS A 137 12.49 7.70 3.71
CA CYS A 137 13.12 8.49 2.66
C CYS A 137 14.56 8.85 2.99
N ASP A 138 14.86 9.19 4.26
CA ASP A 138 16.22 9.50 4.70
C ASP A 138 17.12 8.26 4.65
N LEU A 139 16.64 7.11 5.12
CA LEU A 139 17.37 5.83 5.00
C LEU A 139 17.60 5.43 3.55
N ALA A 140 16.59 5.56 2.69
CA ALA A 140 16.72 5.23 1.27
C ALA A 140 17.78 6.11 0.59
N ARG A 141 17.79 7.42 0.90
CA ARG A 141 18.81 8.36 0.42
C ARG A 141 20.21 8.01 0.95
N GLN A 142 20.33 7.75 2.25
CA GLN A 142 21.59 7.39 2.91
C GLN A 142 22.21 6.12 2.34
N HIS A 143 21.38 5.11 2.05
CA HIS A 143 21.84 3.83 1.51
C HIS A 143 21.83 3.77 -0.03
N HIS A 144 21.46 4.84 -0.73
CA HIS A 144 21.33 4.94 -2.18
C HIS A 144 20.37 3.86 -2.75
N VAL A 145 19.26 3.62 -2.07
CA VAL A 145 18.25 2.63 -2.45
C VAL A 145 17.09 3.31 -3.16
N PRO A 146 16.75 2.91 -4.40
CA PRO A 146 15.54 3.39 -5.06
C PRO A 146 14.29 2.77 -4.44
N ILE A 147 13.29 3.61 -4.16
CA ILE A 147 11.93 3.17 -3.81
C ILE A 147 11.07 3.38 -5.04
N LEU A 148 10.57 2.29 -5.63
CA LEU A 148 9.72 2.32 -6.81
C LEU A 148 8.27 2.03 -6.41
N PRO A 149 7.33 2.94 -6.72
CA PRO A 149 5.94 2.78 -6.33
C PRO A 149 5.26 1.65 -7.11
N VAL A 150 4.50 0.84 -6.40
CA VAL A 150 3.65 -0.22 -6.93
C VAL A 150 2.17 0.16 -6.84
N ASP A 151 1.80 1.04 -5.90
CA ASP A 151 0.45 1.59 -5.87
C ASP A 151 0.14 2.27 -7.23
N SER A 152 -1.05 2.00 -7.80
CA SER A 152 -1.36 2.36 -9.19
C SER A 152 -1.26 3.86 -9.44
N GLU A 153 -1.73 4.67 -8.52
CA GLU A 153 -1.71 6.12 -8.62
C GLU A 153 -0.28 6.68 -8.53
N HIS A 154 0.51 6.17 -7.58
CA HIS A 154 1.91 6.60 -7.43
C HIS A 154 2.79 6.12 -8.57
N SER A 155 2.54 4.92 -9.07
CA SER A 155 3.17 4.43 -10.30
C SER A 155 2.84 5.34 -11.51
N ALA A 156 1.58 5.80 -11.62
CA ALA A 156 1.15 6.70 -12.69
C ALA A 156 1.84 8.07 -12.59
N ILE A 157 1.95 8.64 -11.39
CA ILE A 157 2.68 9.89 -11.14
C ILE A 157 4.16 9.71 -11.49
N PHE A 158 4.79 8.63 -10.98
CA PHE A 158 6.17 8.30 -11.30
C PHE A 158 6.42 8.20 -12.80
N GLN A 159 5.54 7.47 -13.53
CA GLN A 159 5.62 7.34 -15.00
C GLN A 159 5.46 8.68 -15.72
N SER A 160 4.63 9.58 -15.18
CA SER A 160 4.41 10.91 -15.76
C SER A 160 5.60 11.86 -15.56
N LEU A 161 6.44 11.60 -14.54
CA LEU A 161 7.65 12.37 -14.25
C LEU A 161 8.89 11.89 -15.00
N VAL A 162 8.86 10.71 -15.59
CA VAL A 162 10.02 10.17 -16.33
C VAL A 162 10.34 11.07 -17.53
N GLY A 163 11.59 11.54 -17.59
CA GLY A 163 12.07 12.45 -18.61
C GLY A 163 11.94 13.94 -18.27
N ASP A 164 11.32 14.26 -17.11
CA ASP A 164 11.19 15.63 -16.60
C ASP A 164 11.86 15.74 -15.22
N ALA A 165 13.04 15.19 -15.06
CA ALA A 165 13.73 15.06 -13.77
C ALA A 165 13.95 16.40 -13.04
N ASP A 166 14.10 17.49 -13.78
CA ASP A 166 14.26 18.86 -13.25
C ASP A 166 12.96 19.69 -13.35
N ALA A 167 11.85 19.06 -13.74
CA ALA A 167 10.58 19.77 -13.91
C ALA A 167 9.98 20.17 -12.56
N SER A 168 9.52 21.42 -12.47
CA SER A 168 8.79 21.90 -11.31
C SER A 168 7.37 21.36 -11.32
N ILE A 169 7.01 20.55 -10.33
CA ILE A 169 5.66 20.07 -10.11
C ILE A 169 4.84 21.24 -9.55
N GLU A 170 3.78 21.67 -10.26
CA GLU A 170 2.81 22.60 -9.70
C GLU A 170 1.83 21.85 -8.82
N LYS A 171 1.24 20.76 -9.35
CA LYS A 171 0.29 19.91 -8.62
C LYS A 171 0.40 18.45 -9.02
N ILE A 172 0.16 17.57 -8.07
CA ILE A 172 -0.19 16.17 -8.29
C ILE A 172 -1.71 16.06 -8.38
N LEU A 173 -2.20 15.44 -9.45
CA LEU A 173 -3.61 15.13 -9.67
C LEU A 173 -3.85 13.68 -9.29
N LEU A 174 -4.23 13.46 -8.02
CA LEU A 174 -4.36 12.13 -7.44
C LEU A 174 -5.80 11.61 -7.63
N THR A 175 -6.02 10.68 -8.54
CA THR A 175 -7.36 10.16 -8.85
C THR A 175 -7.78 9.03 -7.90
N CYS A 176 -9.08 8.83 -7.74
CA CYS A 176 -9.68 7.67 -7.07
C CYS A 176 -11.07 7.37 -7.62
N SER A 177 -11.56 6.14 -7.42
CA SER A 177 -12.92 5.74 -7.84
C SER A 177 -14.04 6.46 -7.09
N GLY A 178 -13.74 6.98 -5.89
CA GLY A 178 -14.72 7.54 -4.94
C GLY A 178 -15.42 6.50 -4.07
N GLY A 179 -15.07 5.24 -4.20
CA GLY A 179 -15.62 4.14 -3.41
C GLY A 179 -17.08 3.78 -3.73
N PRO A 180 -17.65 2.79 -3.03
CA PRO A 180 -19.01 2.32 -3.28
C PRO A 180 -20.09 3.32 -2.85
N PHE A 181 -19.79 4.21 -1.93
CA PHE A 181 -20.78 5.10 -1.30
C PHE A 181 -20.78 6.54 -1.82
N ARG A 182 -20.08 6.83 -2.93
CA ARG A 182 -19.93 8.20 -3.46
C ARG A 182 -21.25 8.95 -3.70
N HIS A 183 -22.36 8.23 -3.93
CA HIS A 183 -23.69 8.79 -4.16
C HIS A 183 -24.61 8.73 -2.94
N PHE A 184 -24.17 8.16 -1.81
CA PHE A 184 -25.01 7.99 -0.62
C PHE A 184 -25.16 9.31 0.13
N THR A 185 -26.37 9.57 0.64
CA THR A 185 -26.64 10.69 1.55
C THR A 185 -26.07 10.42 2.93
N PRO A 186 -25.85 11.44 3.77
CA PRO A 186 -25.40 11.24 5.16
C PRO A 186 -26.29 10.29 5.97
N GLY A 187 -27.61 10.32 5.73
CA GLY A 187 -28.54 9.39 6.40
C GLY A 187 -28.35 7.94 5.97
N GLN A 188 -28.07 7.71 4.67
CA GLN A 188 -27.80 6.35 4.18
C GLN A 188 -26.48 5.80 4.73
N LEU A 189 -25.45 6.65 4.90
CA LEU A 189 -24.15 6.25 5.45
C LEU A 189 -24.22 5.75 6.90
N GLN A 190 -25.26 6.14 7.66
CA GLN A 190 -25.46 5.66 9.04
C GLN A 190 -25.82 4.17 9.11
N HIS A 191 -26.36 3.61 8.02
CA HIS A 191 -26.92 2.26 7.99
C HIS A 191 -26.13 1.29 7.11
N VAL A 192 -25.01 1.73 6.50
CA VAL A 192 -24.19 0.85 5.67
C VAL A 192 -23.47 -0.20 6.51
N THR A 193 -23.35 -1.39 5.95
CA THR A 193 -22.67 -2.52 6.57
C THR A 193 -21.29 -2.75 5.97
N ALA A 194 -20.48 -3.56 6.64
CA ALA A 194 -19.21 -4.03 6.07
C ALA A 194 -19.41 -4.76 4.73
N ALA A 195 -20.47 -5.56 4.61
CA ALA A 195 -20.81 -6.27 3.38
C ALA A 195 -21.14 -5.33 2.22
N ASP A 196 -21.73 -4.16 2.50
CA ASP A 196 -21.97 -3.15 1.47
C ASP A 196 -20.69 -2.43 1.06
N ALA A 197 -19.83 -2.11 2.02
CA ALA A 197 -18.56 -1.46 1.77
C ALA A 197 -17.57 -2.34 0.98
N LEU A 198 -17.65 -3.68 1.12
CA LEU A 198 -16.82 -4.63 0.38
C LEU A 198 -17.22 -4.77 -1.10
N LYS A 199 -18.36 -4.20 -1.54
CA LYS A 199 -18.79 -4.20 -2.95
C LYS A 199 -18.14 -3.05 -3.72
N HIS A 200 -16.82 -3.10 -3.91
CA HIS A 200 -16.12 -2.05 -4.67
C HIS A 200 -16.51 -2.11 -6.18
N PRO A 201 -16.83 -0.95 -6.81
CA PRO A 201 -17.38 -0.94 -8.17
C PRO A 201 -16.39 -1.34 -9.27
N THR A 202 -15.07 -1.19 -9.06
CA THR A 202 -14.06 -1.31 -10.11
C THR A 202 -12.96 -2.30 -9.78
N TRP A 203 -12.48 -2.31 -8.52
CA TRP A 203 -11.31 -3.08 -8.11
C TRP A 203 -11.67 -4.29 -7.25
N HIS A 204 -11.00 -5.41 -7.49
CA HIS A 204 -11.01 -6.57 -6.57
C HIS A 204 -9.77 -6.49 -5.67
N MET A 205 -9.99 -6.08 -4.44
CA MET A 205 -8.93 -5.80 -3.46
C MET A 205 -9.13 -6.60 -2.18
N GLY A 206 -8.13 -6.58 -1.29
CA GLY A 206 -8.28 -7.11 0.06
C GLY A 206 -9.29 -6.31 0.90
N ASP A 207 -9.87 -6.95 1.91
CA ASP A 207 -10.97 -6.37 2.71
C ASP A 207 -10.57 -5.05 3.38
N LYS A 208 -9.36 -4.95 3.95
CA LYS A 208 -8.90 -3.74 4.65
C LYS A 208 -8.89 -2.53 3.71
N ILE A 209 -8.24 -2.63 2.57
CA ILE A 209 -8.13 -1.52 1.61
C ILE A 209 -9.48 -1.19 0.96
N THR A 210 -10.38 -2.16 0.81
CA THR A 210 -11.73 -1.93 0.27
C THR A 210 -12.56 -1.07 1.25
N ILE A 211 -12.48 -1.31 2.56
CA ILE A 211 -13.09 -0.45 3.57
C ILE A 211 -12.43 0.94 3.59
N ASP A 212 -11.10 1.01 3.49
CA ASP A 212 -10.38 2.28 3.40
C ASP A 212 -10.76 3.09 2.14
N SER A 213 -11.05 2.41 1.03
CA SER A 213 -11.61 3.05 -0.17
C SER A 213 -13.01 3.62 0.08
N ALA A 214 -13.88 2.87 0.77
CA ALA A 214 -15.23 3.30 1.10
C ALA A 214 -15.28 4.56 1.98
N THR A 215 -14.31 4.74 2.88
CA THR A 215 -14.17 5.90 3.76
C THR A 215 -13.35 7.04 3.16
N LEU A 216 -12.72 6.87 2.00
CA LEU A 216 -11.67 7.69 1.41
C LEU A 216 -10.37 7.76 2.26
N MET A 217 -10.21 6.93 3.29
CA MET A 217 -8.95 6.82 4.03
C MET A 217 -7.84 6.28 3.16
N ASN A 218 -8.12 5.33 2.25
CA ASN A 218 -7.12 4.87 1.30
C ASN A 218 -6.51 6.04 0.52
N LYS A 219 -7.35 6.95 0.02
CA LYS A 219 -6.88 8.14 -0.69
C LYS A 219 -6.15 9.12 0.24
N GLY A 220 -6.56 9.20 1.50
CA GLY A 220 -5.83 9.95 2.52
C GLY A 220 -4.40 9.42 2.73
N PHE A 221 -4.24 8.10 2.83
CA PHE A 221 -2.91 7.47 2.90
C PHE A 221 -2.07 7.73 1.65
N GLU A 222 -2.69 7.72 0.50
CA GLU A 222 -2.02 8.00 -0.77
C GLU A 222 -1.57 9.47 -0.90
N VAL A 223 -2.29 10.42 -0.31
CA VAL A 223 -1.82 11.82 -0.18
C VAL A 223 -0.52 11.88 0.64
N ILE A 224 -0.47 11.16 1.76
CA ILE A 224 0.73 11.10 2.61
C ILE A 224 1.89 10.41 1.87
N GLU A 225 1.61 9.30 1.20
CA GLU A 225 2.60 8.57 0.40
C GLU A 225 3.16 9.44 -0.74
N ALA A 226 2.31 10.17 -1.47
CA ALA A 226 2.72 11.05 -2.56
C ALA A 226 3.65 12.18 -2.09
N LYS A 227 3.38 12.79 -0.92
CA LYS A 227 4.28 13.78 -0.32
C LYS A 227 5.69 13.23 -0.18
N TRP A 228 5.83 12.02 0.36
CA TRP A 228 7.13 11.42 0.62
C TRP A 228 7.84 10.92 -0.63
N LEU A 229 7.11 10.29 -1.56
CA LEU A 229 7.71 9.75 -2.79
C LEU A 229 8.18 10.84 -3.75
N PHE A 230 7.43 11.94 -3.85
CA PHE A 230 7.68 12.98 -4.87
C PHE A 230 8.20 14.29 -4.29
N GLY A 231 8.38 14.38 -2.97
CA GLY A 231 8.96 15.56 -2.31
C GLY A 231 8.10 16.83 -2.43
N VAL A 232 6.78 16.67 -2.53
CA VAL A 232 5.83 17.79 -2.67
C VAL A 232 5.15 18.12 -1.35
N GLU A 233 4.62 19.33 -1.21
CA GLU A 233 3.80 19.68 -0.05
C GLU A 233 2.36 19.15 -0.22
N ALA A 234 1.67 18.89 0.90
CA ALA A 234 0.31 18.39 0.88
C ALA A 234 -0.66 19.29 0.12
N SER A 235 -0.42 20.62 0.13
CA SER A 235 -1.18 21.61 -0.64
C SER A 235 -1.04 21.50 -2.16
N GLN A 236 0.00 20.82 -2.64
CA GLN A 236 0.24 20.55 -4.05
C GLN A 236 -0.45 19.23 -4.51
N ILE A 237 -1.11 18.49 -3.61
CA ILE A 237 -1.78 17.23 -3.96
C ILE A 237 -3.28 17.48 -4.01
N GLU A 238 -3.87 17.39 -5.20
CA GLU A 238 -5.29 17.55 -5.43
C GLU A 238 -5.95 16.20 -5.70
N VAL A 239 -6.92 15.83 -4.85
CA VAL A 239 -7.67 14.57 -5.01
C VAL A 239 -8.84 14.75 -5.97
N LEU A 240 -8.93 13.87 -6.97
CA LEU A 240 -9.98 13.87 -7.99
C LEU A 240 -10.76 12.54 -7.93
N ILE A 241 -12.07 12.60 -7.78
CA ILE A 241 -12.93 11.42 -7.96
C ILE A 241 -13.08 11.16 -9.45
N HIS A 242 -12.59 10.01 -9.91
CA HIS A 242 -12.67 9.54 -11.29
C HIS A 242 -13.26 8.12 -11.33
N PRO A 243 -14.58 7.97 -11.44
CA PRO A 243 -15.27 6.69 -11.27
C PRO A 243 -14.84 5.59 -12.23
N GLN A 244 -14.46 5.97 -13.45
CA GLN A 244 -14.04 5.01 -14.48
C GLN A 244 -12.67 4.36 -14.18
N SER A 245 -11.85 4.97 -13.31
CA SER A 245 -10.51 4.49 -12.95
C SER A 245 -9.61 4.19 -14.16
N ILE A 246 -9.75 4.97 -15.23
CA ILE A 246 -8.93 4.87 -16.46
C ILE A 246 -7.71 5.78 -16.38
N VAL A 247 -7.88 7.01 -15.89
CA VAL A 247 -6.77 7.90 -15.51
C VAL A 247 -6.33 7.50 -14.11
N HIS A 248 -5.14 6.91 -14.02
CA HIS A 248 -4.63 6.41 -12.74
C HIS A 248 -3.98 7.48 -11.87
N SER A 249 -3.62 8.61 -12.39
CA SER A 249 -3.22 9.90 -11.80
C SER A 249 -2.37 10.66 -12.81
N GLY A 250 -2.01 11.90 -12.47
CA GLY A 250 -1.19 12.75 -13.32
C GLY A 250 -0.46 13.84 -12.56
N VAL A 251 0.32 14.61 -13.29
CA VAL A 251 1.09 15.75 -12.80
C VAL A 251 0.77 16.96 -13.65
N GLN A 252 0.44 18.07 -13.02
CA GLN A 252 0.39 19.39 -13.63
C GLN A 252 1.71 20.09 -13.36
N PHE A 253 2.35 20.59 -14.40
CA PHE A 253 3.61 21.32 -14.34
C PHE A 253 3.39 22.84 -14.30
N VAL A 254 4.44 23.58 -13.90
CA VAL A 254 4.38 25.05 -13.76
C VAL A 254 4.08 25.79 -15.07
N ASP A 255 4.27 25.17 -16.22
CA ASP A 255 3.89 25.70 -17.54
C ASP A 255 2.40 25.46 -17.88
N GLY A 256 1.65 24.81 -16.96
CA GLY A 256 0.25 24.47 -17.13
C GLY A 256 -0.01 23.16 -17.88
N SER A 257 1.02 22.48 -18.39
CA SER A 257 0.85 21.19 -19.04
C SER A 257 0.50 20.10 -18.03
N VAL A 258 -0.28 19.10 -18.46
CA VAL A 258 -0.65 17.93 -17.65
C VAL A 258 -0.21 16.66 -18.34
N LYS A 259 0.56 15.83 -17.63
CA LYS A 259 0.86 14.46 -18.03
C LYS A 259 0.15 13.49 -17.11
N ALA A 260 -0.46 12.44 -17.68
CA ALA A 260 -1.18 11.43 -16.93
C ALA A 260 -0.96 10.05 -17.54
N GLN A 261 -0.97 9.02 -16.70
CA GLN A 261 -0.94 7.65 -17.18
C GLN A 261 -2.36 7.08 -17.21
N LEU A 262 -2.72 6.50 -18.35
CA LEU A 262 -4.01 5.87 -18.58
C LEU A 262 -3.82 4.37 -18.81
N GLY A 263 -4.77 3.57 -18.33
CA GLY A 263 -4.78 2.12 -18.54
C GLY A 263 -6.06 1.47 -18.06
N VAL A 264 -6.19 0.19 -18.33
CA VAL A 264 -7.22 -0.63 -17.67
C VAL A 264 -6.81 -0.88 -16.20
N PRO A 265 -7.75 -1.04 -15.27
CA PRO A 265 -7.46 -1.36 -13.86
C PRO A 265 -6.81 -2.74 -13.72
N ASP A 266 -5.47 -2.80 -13.73
CA ASP A 266 -4.68 -4.02 -13.63
C ASP A 266 -3.38 -3.75 -12.86
N MET A 267 -3.26 -4.29 -11.65
CA MET A 267 -2.08 -4.09 -10.80
C MET A 267 -0.80 -4.73 -11.35
N ARG A 268 -0.91 -5.66 -12.29
CA ARG A 268 0.28 -6.25 -12.94
C ARG A 268 1.10 -5.20 -13.70
N LEU A 269 0.45 -4.15 -14.22
CA LEU A 269 1.14 -3.07 -14.92
C LEU A 269 2.11 -2.30 -13.99
N PRO A 270 1.66 -1.69 -12.87
CA PRO A 270 2.57 -0.99 -11.97
C PRO A 270 3.58 -1.92 -11.29
N ILE A 271 3.20 -3.16 -10.96
CA ILE A 271 4.13 -4.17 -10.44
C ILE A 271 5.25 -4.44 -11.45
N GLN A 272 4.90 -4.74 -12.70
CA GLN A 272 5.88 -5.01 -13.75
C GLN A 272 6.79 -3.81 -13.99
N TYR A 273 6.21 -2.60 -14.04
CA TYR A 273 7.00 -1.39 -14.24
C TYR A 273 7.99 -1.14 -13.10
N ALA A 274 7.60 -1.36 -11.85
CA ALA A 274 8.51 -1.28 -10.70
C ALA A 274 9.65 -2.31 -10.79
N PHE A 275 9.37 -3.53 -11.27
CA PHE A 275 10.40 -4.56 -11.45
C PHE A 275 11.37 -4.21 -12.57
N SER A 276 10.86 -3.73 -13.70
CA SER A 276 11.63 -3.57 -14.95
C SER A 276 12.20 -2.17 -15.18
N PHE A 277 11.81 -1.18 -14.37
CA PHE A 277 12.25 0.21 -14.59
C PHE A 277 13.78 0.30 -14.81
N PRO A 278 14.23 1.04 -15.86
CA PRO A 278 13.47 1.96 -16.74
C PRO A 278 12.81 1.31 -17.97
N GLU A 279 12.91 0.01 -18.16
CA GLU A 279 12.36 -0.69 -19.31
C GLU A 279 10.85 -0.90 -19.21
N ARG A 280 10.16 -0.95 -20.38
CA ARG A 280 8.77 -1.38 -20.48
C ARG A 280 8.71 -2.75 -21.14
N LEU A 281 8.34 -3.77 -20.34
CA LEU A 281 8.18 -5.13 -20.84
C LEU A 281 6.78 -5.33 -21.41
N SER A 282 6.63 -6.35 -22.27
CA SER A 282 5.29 -6.76 -22.71
C SER A 282 4.50 -7.35 -21.54
N LEU A 283 3.22 -7.01 -21.42
CA LEU A 283 2.31 -7.56 -20.43
C LEU A 283 1.13 -8.20 -21.16
N LYS A 284 0.80 -9.45 -20.87
CA LYS A 284 -0.39 -10.11 -21.37
C LYS A 284 -1.62 -9.61 -20.59
N GLY A 285 -2.65 -9.18 -21.29
CA GLY A 285 -3.88 -8.67 -20.70
C GLY A 285 -4.57 -7.68 -21.62
N ASP A 286 -5.69 -7.13 -21.15
CA ASP A 286 -6.50 -6.17 -21.86
C ASP A 286 -5.73 -4.87 -22.15
N ARG A 287 -6.12 -4.22 -23.24
CA ARG A 287 -5.60 -2.91 -23.61
C ARG A 287 -6.73 -1.88 -23.53
N LEU A 288 -6.38 -0.67 -23.08
CA LEU A 288 -7.33 0.43 -23.07
C LEU A 288 -7.81 0.73 -24.49
N ASN A 289 -9.12 0.68 -24.67
CA ASN A 289 -9.78 1.09 -25.91
C ASN A 289 -10.48 2.44 -25.71
N LEU A 290 -9.85 3.51 -26.15
CA LEU A 290 -10.38 4.87 -26.01
C LEU A 290 -11.68 5.09 -26.78
N PHE A 291 -11.92 4.36 -27.90
CA PHE A 291 -13.17 4.44 -28.62
C PHE A 291 -14.35 3.88 -27.82
N ALA A 292 -14.11 2.83 -27.03
CA ALA A 292 -15.13 2.28 -26.14
C ALA A 292 -15.35 3.14 -24.89
N GLN A 293 -14.31 3.85 -24.43
CA GLN A 293 -14.35 4.62 -23.18
C GLN A 293 -15.16 5.92 -23.29
N GLN A 294 -15.27 6.53 -24.42
CA GLN A 294 -16.08 7.72 -24.80
C GLN A 294 -16.04 8.93 -23.82
N LYS A 295 -16.04 8.73 -22.50
CA LYS A 295 -16.18 9.78 -21.48
C LYS A 295 -15.27 9.53 -20.27
N LEU A 296 -14.57 10.56 -19.84
CA LEU A 296 -13.83 10.60 -18.59
C LEU A 296 -14.42 11.70 -17.69
N GLU A 297 -14.80 11.36 -16.48
CA GLU A 297 -15.45 12.27 -15.53
C GLU A 297 -14.59 12.50 -14.31
N PHE A 298 -14.58 13.74 -13.82
CA PHE A 298 -13.82 14.13 -12.63
C PHE A 298 -14.71 14.98 -11.72
N PHE A 299 -14.68 14.66 -10.41
CA PHE A 299 -15.46 15.35 -9.39
C PHE A 299 -14.59 15.68 -8.19
N LYS A 300 -14.98 16.70 -7.44
CA LYS A 300 -14.34 17.01 -6.15
C LYS A 300 -14.77 16.00 -5.08
N PRO A 301 -13.86 15.59 -4.19
CA PRO A 301 -14.24 14.77 -3.04
C PRO A 301 -15.08 15.57 -2.04
N ASP A 302 -16.04 14.91 -1.41
CA ASP A 302 -16.86 15.51 -0.34
C ASP A 302 -16.29 15.12 1.03
N MET A 303 -15.46 15.98 1.58
CA MET A 303 -14.81 15.75 2.88
C MET A 303 -15.77 15.86 4.08
N GLN A 304 -16.97 16.42 3.91
CA GLN A 304 -17.98 16.42 4.97
C GLN A 304 -18.64 15.05 5.12
N ARG A 305 -18.95 14.40 3.98
CA ARG A 305 -19.49 13.03 3.98
C ARG A 305 -18.42 11.97 4.25
N PHE A 306 -17.18 12.21 3.85
CA PHE A 306 -16.04 11.29 4.00
C PHE A 306 -14.88 11.99 4.73
N PRO A 307 -15.01 12.19 6.06
CA PRO A 307 -14.04 12.99 6.83
C PRO A 307 -12.64 12.39 6.89
N CYS A 308 -12.50 11.08 6.67
CA CYS A 308 -11.20 10.41 6.75
C CYS A 308 -10.15 11.00 5.80
N LEU A 309 -10.55 11.48 4.61
CA LEU A 309 -9.64 12.20 3.72
C LEU A 309 -9.14 13.50 4.34
N GLY A 310 -10.04 14.28 4.97
CA GLY A 310 -9.68 15.52 5.68
C GLY A 310 -8.73 15.26 6.86
N LEU A 311 -8.98 14.20 7.64
CA LEU A 311 -8.11 13.79 8.75
C LEU A 311 -6.70 13.41 8.28
N ALA A 312 -6.57 12.82 7.10
CA ALA A 312 -5.25 12.53 6.53
C ALA A 312 -4.49 13.81 6.13
N TYR A 313 -5.17 14.80 5.54
CA TYR A 313 -4.58 16.12 5.29
C TYR A 313 -4.18 16.81 6.60
N GLU A 314 -5.02 16.75 7.62
CA GLU A 314 -4.68 17.27 8.94
C GLU A 314 -3.44 16.59 9.53
N ALA A 315 -3.40 15.25 9.51
CA ALA A 315 -2.29 14.48 10.05
C ALA A 315 -0.96 14.85 9.38
N ILE A 316 -0.92 14.93 8.05
CA ILE A 316 0.31 15.26 7.32
C ILE A 316 0.70 16.72 7.50
N GLN A 317 -0.26 17.62 7.68
CA GLN A 317 -0.02 19.05 7.94
C GLN A 317 0.54 19.25 9.36
N ARG A 318 0.03 18.53 10.36
CA ARG A 318 0.60 18.53 11.72
C ARG A 318 1.99 17.91 11.74
N GLY A 319 2.25 16.92 10.89
CA GLY A 319 3.55 16.27 10.77
C GLY A 319 3.90 15.38 11.98
N GLY A 320 5.20 15.15 12.19
CA GLY A 320 5.70 14.34 13.27
C GLY A 320 5.10 12.92 13.26
N ASN A 321 4.65 12.46 14.42
CA ASN A 321 4.05 11.15 14.60
C ASN A 321 2.53 11.08 14.30
N MET A 322 1.89 12.18 13.86
CA MET A 322 0.43 12.18 13.65
C MET A 322 -0.02 11.26 12.51
N PRO A 323 0.66 11.12 11.37
CA PRO A 323 0.28 10.12 10.38
C PRO A 323 0.39 8.67 10.89
N CYS A 324 1.32 8.38 11.79
CA CYS A 324 1.40 7.10 12.48
C CYS A 324 0.18 6.86 13.37
N ALA A 325 -0.22 7.86 14.16
CA ALA A 325 -1.43 7.78 15.00
C ALA A 325 -2.70 7.60 14.16
N LEU A 326 -2.83 8.31 13.03
CA LEU A 326 -3.91 8.15 12.06
C LEU A 326 -4.00 6.71 11.55
N ASN A 327 -2.86 6.14 11.12
CA ASN A 327 -2.82 4.77 10.59
C ASN A 327 -3.22 3.75 11.67
N ALA A 328 -2.64 3.86 12.88
CA ALA A 328 -2.92 2.96 13.99
C ALA A 328 -4.40 2.97 14.38
N ALA A 329 -5.00 4.17 14.48
CA ALA A 329 -6.43 4.33 14.73
C ALA A 329 -7.27 3.72 13.61
N ASN A 330 -6.92 3.99 12.34
CA ASN A 330 -7.63 3.45 11.20
C ASN A 330 -7.60 1.92 11.15
N GLU A 331 -6.47 1.28 11.43
CA GLU A 331 -6.41 -0.19 11.44
C GLU A 331 -7.36 -0.78 12.50
N VAL A 332 -7.45 -0.16 13.68
CA VAL A 332 -8.35 -0.59 14.75
C VAL A 332 -9.82 -0.43 14.36
N VAL A 333 -10.22 0.74 13.83
CA VAL A 333 -11.63 0.97 13.47
C VAL A 333 -12.04 0.20 12.23
N ASN A 334 -11.13 0.02 11.26
CA ASN A 334 -11.36 -0.80 10.07
C ASN A 334 -11.65 -2.25 10.47
N GLU A 335 -10.84 -2.83 11.36
CA GLU A 335 -11.08 -4.16 11.91
C GLU A 335 -12.42 -4.22 12.68
N ALA A 336 -12.71 -3.22 13.49
CA ALA A 336 -13.95 -3.16 14.24
C ALA A 336 -15.19 -3.10 13.32
N PHE A 337 -15.15 -2.28 12.27
CA PHE A 337 -16.23 -2.17 11.29
C PHE A 337 -16.43 -3.47 10.52
N ARG A 338 -15.36 -4.10 10.03
CA ARG A 338 -15.44 -5.41 9.35
C ARG A 338 -16.05 -6.51 10.21
N ASN A 339 -15.90 -6.41 11.53
CA ASN A 339 -16.47 -7.33 12.51
C ASN A 339 -17.81 -6.82 13.11
N ASN A 340 -18.44 -5.82 12.50
CA ASN A 340 -19.72 -5.23 12.95
C ASN A 340 -19.70 -4.72 14.40
N ARG A 341 -18.55 -4.18 14.85
CA ARG A 341 -18.36 -3.65 16.22
C ARG A 341 -18.47 -2.14 16.32
N CYS A 342 -18.61 -1.42 15.21
CA CYS A 342 -18.92 0.01 15.14
C CYS A 342 -19.68 0.32 13.85
N ALA A 343 -20.38 1.47 13.80
CA ALA A 343 -21.03 1.97 12.61
C ALA A 343 -20.02 2.70 11.70
N PHE A 344 -20.35 2.89 10.42
CA PHE A 344 -19.50 3.55 9.44
C PHE A 344 -19.07 4.98 9.86
N PRO A 345 -19.98 5.87 10.37
CA PRO A 345 -19.57 7.19 10.82
C PRO A 345 -18.67 7.18 12.07
N ASP A 346 -18.72 6.14 12.89
CA ASP A 346 -17.90 6.04 14.10
C ASP A 346 -16.42 5.85 13.76
N MET A 347 -16.11 5.35 12.56
CA MET A 347 -14.73 5.19 12.11
C MET A 347 -13.99 6.53 12.11
N ALA A 348 -14.52 7.53 11.41
CA ALA A 348 -13.90 8.86 11.35
C ALA A 348 -13.83 9.53 12.72
N ARG A 349 -14.92 9.46 13.53
CA ARG A 349 -14.98 10.04 14.88
C ARG A 349 -13.91 9.43 15.81
N THR A 350 -13.73 8.11 15.74
CA THR A 350 -12.74 7.42 16.58
C THR A 350 -11.31 7.78 16.15
N ILE A 351 -11.05 7.89 14.83
CA ILE A 351 -9.74 8.31 14.31
C ILE A 351 -9.42 9.74 14.79
N GLU A 352 -10.32 10.69 14.59
CA GLU A 352 -10.18 12.08 15.02
C GLU A 352 -9.90 12.19 16.53
N ALA A 353 -10.72 11.52 17.34
CA ALA A 353 -10.56 11.52 18.81
C ALA A 353 -9.26 10.84 19.26
N THR A 354 -8.78 9.83 18.53
CA THR A 354 -7.49 9.19 18.79
C THR A 354 -6.33 10.14 18.49
N MET A 355 -6.33 10.79 17.33
CA MET A 355 -5.32 11.79 16.95
C MET A 355 -5.24 12.95 17.94
N ALA A 356 -6.39 13.39 18.46
CA ALA A 356 -6.46 14.46 19.47
C ALA A 356 -5.89 14.05 20.84
N LYS A 357 -5.93 12.76 21.18
CA LYS A 357 -5.47 12.24 22.48
C LYS A 357 -4.04 11.69 22.44
N THR A 358 -3.52 11.36 21.25
CA THR A 358 -2.15 10.85 21.10
C THR A 358 -1.13 11.94 21.44
N THR A 359 -0.13 11.59 22.21
CA THR A 359 0.98 12.48 22.53
C THR A 359 1.75 12.86 21.27
N PHE A 360 1.90 14.18 21.01
CA PHE A 360 2.58 14.67 19.82
C PHE A 360 4.10 14.66 19.99
N ASP A 361 4.78 14.10 18.99
CA ASP A 361 6.24 14.19 18.82
C ASP A 361 6.54 14.69 17.40
N ALA A 362 7.25 15.82 17.31
CA ALA A 362 7.53 16.49 16.04
C ALA A 362 8.62 15.80 15.21
N LEU A 363 9.55 15.08 15.83
CA LEU A 363 10.69 14.42 15.20
C LEU A 363 10.88 12.99 15.76
N PRO A 364 9.90 12.10 15.54
CA PRO A 364 9.92 10.80 16.20
C PRO A 364 11.04 9.90 15.67
N SER A 365 11.75 9.26 16.59
CA SER A 365 12.61 8.11 16.26
C SER A 365 11.76 6.89 15.87
N LEU A 366 12.40 5.84 15.36
CA LEU A 366 11.71 4.56 15.10
C LEU A 366 11.02 4.03 16.36
N GLU A 367 11.71 4.06 17.49
CA GLU A 367 11.18 3.61 18.79
C GLU A 367 9.96 4.46 19.21
N ALA A 368 10.01 5.78 19.00
CA ALA A 368 8.89 6.68 19.28
C ALA A 368 7.70 6.39 18.35
N LEU A 369 7.92 6.05 17.09
CA LEU A 369 6.85 5.63 16.17
C LEU A 369 6.21 4.30 16.59
N LEU A 370 7.01 3.31 17.04
CA LEU A 370 6.51 2.06 17.60
C LEU A 370 5.65 2.30 18.85
N GLN A 371 6.06 3.21 19.73
CA GLN A 371 5.31 3.60 20.92
C GLN A 371 4.02 4.34 20.54
N THR A 372 4.08 5.27 19.56
CA THR A 372 2.90 5.98 19.05
C THR A 372 1.87 5.03 18.47
N ASP A 373 2.28 4.04 17.67
CA ASP A 373 1.37 3.02 17.13
C ASP A 373 0.67 2.26 18.26
N ALA A 374 1.42 1.83 19.28
CA ALA A 374 0.85 1.10 20.42
C ALA A 374 -0.11 1.98 21.25
N GLU A 375 0.27 3.23 21.55
CA GLU A 375 -0.56 4.22 22.27
C GLU A 375 -1.86 4.50 21.51
N ALA A 376 -1.77 4.86 20.22
CA ALA A 376 -2.93 5.19 19.42
C ALA A 376 -3.90 4.00 19.26
N ARG A 377 -3.38 2.77 19.12
CA ARG A 377 -4.21 1.55 19.13
C ARG A 377 -4.93 1.35 20.44
N ALA A 378 -4.26 1.59 21.57
CA ALA A 378 -4.90 1.48 22.90
C ALA A 378 -6.01 2.52 23.08
N ILE A 379 -5.76 3.77 22.69
CA ILE A 379 -6.74 4.85 22.73
C ILE A 379 -7.96 4.51 21.85
N ALA A 380 -7.74 4.10 20.59
CA ALA A 380 -8.81 3.76 19.67
C ALA A 380 -9.70 2.60 20.19
N ARG A 381 -9.07 1.54 20.74
CA ARG A 381 -9.82 0.43 21.37
C ARG A 381 -10.65 0.89 22.57
N GLY A 382 -10.07 1.75 23.42
CA GLY A 382 -10.77 2.33 24.57
C GLY A 382 -11.99 3.15 24.15
N LEU A 383 -11.86 3.97 23.10
CA LEU A 383 -12.97 4.77 22.55
C LEU A 383 -14.08 3.89 21.99
N LEU A 384 -13.76 2.84 21.21
CA LEU A 384 -14.75 1.89 20.70
C LEU A 384 -15.45 1.09 21.81
N GLY A 385 -14.74 0.77 22.90
CA GLY A 385 -15.33 0.11 24.07
C GLY A 385 -16.35 0.97 24.81
N ALA A 386 -16.17 2.30 24.78
CA ALA A 386 -17.08 3.25 25.42
C ALA A 386 -18.32 3.61 24.58
N MET A 387 -18.35 3.24 23.29
CA MET A 387 -19.51 3.46 22.39
C MET A 387 -20.57 2.34 22.47
N LYS A 388 -20.31 1.28 23.24
CA LYS A 388 -21.27 0.21 23.54
C LYS A 388 -22.11 0.57 24.75
#